data_e193bb93c591fa95fa5c22c2f19d35a8
#
_entry.id   e193bb93c591fa95fa5c22c2f19d35a8
#
_cell.length_a   1.000
_cell.length_b   1.000
_cell.length_c   1.000
_cell.angle_alpha   90.00
_cell.angle_beta   90.00
_cell.angle_gamma   90.00
#
_symmetry.space_group_name_H-M   'P 1'
#
loop_
_entity.id
_entity.type
_entity.pdbx_description
1 polymer ?
#
loop_
_entity_poly.entity_id
_entity_poly.type
_entity_poly.pdbx_seq_one_letter_code
_entity_poly.pdbx_strand_id
1 'polypeptide(L)'
;MAYNELVKNFERVRDYMREFYVYGFKSRAEYDKKSGRSYDNERRRVESWLGDYMSFQTGQNGKSVFLSVDGRTVRHNPLYRAFKAKSFTAKDITLHFLILDILADGGAMSASQIIDGISSEYLEKVNTEFAFDESTVRKKLKEYVELGLLHVEKVGRETQYRRTEQDAVDLTAWDEAVSFFSEEDPLGVIGSTLLDKGTHQAEYFGGKHRYILYALDSDILCSLLLAIHEHRAVEIMTRGQRSGIERERTLCPLKIYISAQNGRQYLLGYNYGGKRLAFVRIDGISCVKLGNVEKQYGQYQGYAAAFDGNLWGVSSGFDLSLDHLEMTVRVGTGEEYIVQRLEREKRHGSVEAVDEHHYKFTADVYDAFEMLPWLRTFIGRITELQCSDPTVTERFNADIDLMREMYLGGADNAL
;
A
#
# COMPACT_ATOMS: atom_id res chain seq x y z
N MET A 1 27.24 19.80 8.03
CA MET A 1 26.40 19.60 9.23
C MET A 1 26.25 18.10 9.42
N ALA A 2 26.77 17.56 10.52
CA ALA A 2 26.59 16.17 10.85
C ALA A 2 25.08 15.89 11.10
N TYR A 3 24.51 14.92 10.42
CA TYR A 3 23.16 14.49 10.68
C TYR A 3 23.14 13.70 11.97
N ASN A 4 22.80 14.33 13.08
CA ASN A 4 22.62 13.67 14.37
C ASN A 4 21.27 12.96 14.50
N GLU A 5 20.47 12.93 13.45
CA GLU A 5 19.14 12.33 13.45
C GLU A 5 18.98 11.43 12.21
N LEU A 6 18.96 10.14 12.47
CA LEU A 6 18.39 9.19 11.54
C LEU A 6 16.90 9.36 11.54
N VAL A 7 16.06 9.69 11.01
CA VAL A 7 14.61 9.94 10.88
C VAL A 7 13.77 9.95 12.16
N LYS A 8 13.36 11.09 12.57
CA LYS A 8 12.20 11.30 13.47
C LYS A 8 10.93 11.49 12.64
N ASN A 9 9.81 10.90 13.01
CA ASN A 9 8.51 11.02 12.31
C ASN A 9 8.45 10.37 10.93
N PHE A 10 8.44 9.08 10.95
CA PHE A 10 8.32 8.24 9.78
C PHE A 10 7.06 8.49 8.94
N GLU A 11 5.90 8.74 9.58
CA GLU A 11 4.65 9.14 8.91
C GLU A 11 4.84 10.34 8.00
N ARG A 12 5.61 11.34 8.47
CA ARG A 12 5.90 12.54 7.69
C ARG A 12 6.73 12.22 6.45
N VAL A 13 7.72 11.33 6.58
CA VAL A 13 8.55 10.90 5.44
C VAL A 13 7.70 10.15 4.42
N ARG A 14 6.79 9.28 4.87
CA ARG A 14 5.84 8.59 3.98
C ARG A 14 4.96 9.55 3.19
N ASP A 15 4.45 10.61 3.84
CA ASP A 15 3.68 11.64 3.15
C ASP A 15 4.47 12.30 2.04
N TYR A 16 5.75 12.64 2.29
CA TYR A 16 6.61 13.21 1.25
C TYR A 16 6.92 12.21 0.13
N MET A 17 7.15 10.94 0.46
CA MET A 17 7.34 9.89 -0.53
C MET A 17 6.10 9.75 -1.43
N ARG A 18 4.90 9.81 -0.86
CA ARG A 18 3.65 9.85 -1.63
C ARG A 18 3.56 11.06 -2.53
N GLU A 19 3.90 12.25 -2.01
CA GLU A 19 3.90 13.47 -2.82
C GLU A 19 4.86 13.36 -4.02
N PHE A 20 6.05 12.82 -3.84
CA PHE A 20 7.04 12.69 -4.90
C PHE A 20 6.75 11.57 -5.89
N TYR A 21 6.11 10.50 -5.46
CA TYR A 21 5.86 9.33 -6.31
C TYR A 21 4.44 9.33 -6.90
N VAL A 22 3.41 9.57 -6.09
CA VAL A 22 2.00 9.46 -6.52
C VAL A 22 1.55 10.71 -7.25
N TYR A 23 1.91 11.88 -6.72
CA TYR A 23 1.42 13.16 -7.23
C TYR A 23 2.39 13.80 -8.24
N GLY A 24 3.53 13.17 -8.46
CA GLY A 24 4.50 13.60 -9.45
C GLY A 24 5.44 14.71 -8.97
N PHE A 25 5.83 15.56 -9.91
CA PHE A 25 6.79 16.62 -9.65
C PHE A 25 6.27 17.64 -8.64
N LYS A 26 7.00 17.82 -7.55
CA LYS A 26 6.73 18.82 -6.52
C LYS A 26 7.93 19.71 -6.32
N SER A 27 7.73 21.00 -6.49
CA SER A 27 8.72 22.01 -6.14
C SER A 27 8.52 22.49 -4.70
N ARG A 28 9.53 23.17 -4.16
CA ARG A 28 9.45 23.78 -2.84
C ARG A 28 8.30 24.79 -2.72
N ALA A 29 7.99 25.49 -3.83
CA ALA A 29 6.92 26.49 -3.89
C ALA A 29 5.51 25.86 -3.95
N GLU A 30 5.40 24.67 -4.52
CA GLU A 30 4.12 23.93 -4.62
C GLU A 30 3.75 23.17 -3.34
N TYR A 31 4.67 23.14 -2.38
CA TYR A 31 4.45 22.46 -1.12
C TYR A 31 3.90 23.41 -0.07
N ASP A 32 2.59 23.54 -0.01
CA ASP A 32 1.85 24.47 0.83
C ASP A 32 1.53 23.95 2.25
N LYS A 33 1.73 22.65 2.50
CA LYS A 33 1.38 22.02 3.78
C LYS A 33 2.26 22.45 4.95
N LYS A 34 3.53 22.84 4.72
CA LYS A 34 4.53 23.20 5.77
C LYS A 34 5.57 24.17 5.21
N SER A 35 6.44 24.65 6.11
CA SER A 35 7.51 25.59 5.73
C SER A 35 8.48 24.98 4.70
N GLY A 36 9.06 25.79 3.83
CA GLY A 36 10.07 25.37 2.87
C GLY A 36 11.29 24.67 3.50
N ARG A 37 11.63 25.01 4.77
CA ARG A 37 12.67 24.32 5.54
C ARG A 37 12.27 22.86 5.88
N SER A 38 11.00 22.64 6.20
CA SER A 38 10.48 21.28 6.40
C SER A 38 10.58 20.46 5.12
N TYR A 39 10.19 21.03 3.99
CA TYR A 39 10.33 20.40 2.68
C TYR A 39 11.78 19.98 2.41
N ASP A 40 12.75 20.89 2.56
CA ASP A 40 14.16 20.61 2.30
C ASP A 40 14.70 19.48 3.20
N ASN A 41 14.31 19.46 4.47
CA ASN A 41 14.75 18.42 5.41
C ASN A 41 14.16 17.04 5.04
N GLU A 42 12.86 16.96 4.78
CA GLU A 42 12.23 15.68 4.44
C GLU A 42 12.70 15.16 3.07
N ARG A 43 12.84 16.05 2.09
CA ARG A 43 13.45 15.70 0.80
C ARG A 43 14.82 15.04 0.96
N ARG A 44 15.71 15.64 1.77
CA ARG A 44 17.04 15.06 2.02
C ARG A 44 16.99 13.73 2.73
N ARG A 45 16.01 13.52 3.61
CA ARG A 45 15.81 12.23 4.28
C ARG A 45 15.35 11.17 3.29
N VAL A 46 14.38 11.47 2.44
CA VAL A 46 13.97 10.56 1.36
C VAL A 46 15.14 10.27 0.42
N GLU A 47 15.91 11.30 0.03
CA GLU A 47 17.09 11.17 -0.82
C GLU A 47 18.17 10.26 -0.21
N SER A 48 18.34 10.24 1.12
CA SER A 48 19.31 9.36 1.77
C SER A 48 19.00 7.87 1.65
N TRP A 49 17.75 7.51 1.39
CA TRP A 49 17.32 6.10 1.23
C TRP A 49 16.99 5.71 -0.19
N LEU A 50 16.44 6.65 -0.94
CA LEU A 50 15.89 6.44 -2.27
C LEU A 50 16.56 7.32 -3.33
N GLY A 51 17.77 7.82 -3.04
CA GLY A 51 18.50 8.73 -3.94
C GLY A 51 18.66 8.18 -5.34
N ASP A 52 18.90 6.87 -5.47
CA ASP A 52 19.06 6.17 -6.76
C ASP A 52 17.75 6.19 -7.60
N TYR A 53 16.62 6.39 -6.94
CA TYR A 53 15.30 6.45 -7.57
C TYR A 53 14.74 7.87 -7.66
N MET A 54 15.49 8.89 -7.17
CA MET A 54 15.08 10.28 -7.21
C MET A 54 15.62 10.96 -8.45
N SER A 55 14.74 11.66 -9.12
CA SER A 55 15.07 12.49 -10.27
C SER A 55 14.59 13.92 -10.04
N PHE A 56 15.21 14.83 -10.76
CA PHE A 56 14.97 16.27 -10.59
C PHE A 56 14.72 16.90 -11.94
N GLN A 57 13.71 17.74 -12.01
CA GLN A 57 13.43 18.57 -13.17
C GLN A 57 13.52 20.05 -12.78
N THR A 58 14.26 20.83 -13.53
CA THR A 58 14.37 22.28 -13.31
C THR A 58 13.37 22.99 -14.21
N GLY A 59 12.44 23.74 -13.63
CA GLY A 59 11.44 24.52 -14.34
C GLY A 59 11.46 26.00 -13.90
N GLN A 60 10.51 26.80 -14.42
CA GLN A 60 10.38 28.21 -14.07
C GLN A 60 10.12 28.44 -12.57
N ASN A 61 9.48 27.51 -11.89
CA ASN A 61 9.16 27.56 -10.46
C ASN A 61 10.23 26.92 -9.56
N GLY A 62 11.43 26.66 -10.09
CA GLY A 62 12.52 26.05 -9.37
C GLY A 62 12.71 24.56 -9.65
N LYS A 63 13.36 23.87 -8.74
CA LYS A 63 13.70 22.45 -8.86
C LYS A 63 12.55 21.59 -8.32
N SER A 64 11.93 20.82 -9.17
CA SER A 64 10.91 19.83 -8.81
C SER A 64 11.51 18.45 -8.64
N VAL A 65 10.99 17.68 -7.70
CA VAL A 65 11.48 16.36 -7.32
C VAL A 65 10.43 15.30 -7.65
N PHE A 66 10.85 14.15 -8.13
CA PHE A 66 9.99 12.99 -8.27
C PHE A 66 10.75 11.69 -7.99
N LEU A 67 10.03 10.67 -7.56
CA LEU A 67 10.52 9.31 -7.41
C LEU A 67 10.08 8.50 -8.63
N SER A 68 11.02 7.82 -9.25
CA SER A 68 10.77 6.89 -10.35
C SER A 68 11.42 5.56 -10.04
N VAL A 69 10.60 4.56 -9.77
CA VAL A 69 11.05 3.19 -9.53
C VAL A 69 10.57 2.34 -10.70
N ASP A 70 11.51 1.81 -11.47
CA ASP A 70 11.17 0.89 -12.55
C ASP A 70 10.96 -0.51 -11.98
N GLY A 71 9.69 -0.89 -11.76
CA GLY A 71 9.32 -2.20 -11.25
C GLY A 71 9.75 -3.39 -12.14
N ARG A 72 10.25 -3.12 -13.37
CA ARG A 72 10.78 -4.16 -14.27
C ARG A 72 12.20 -4.58 -13.91
N THR A 73 12.98 -3.67 -13.33
CA THR A 73 14.40 -3.84 -13.07
C THR A 73 14.72 -4.05 -11.60
N VAL A 74 13.82 -3.61 -10.71
CA VAL A 74 14.01 -3.69 -9.27
C VAL A 74 13.60 -5.08 -8.78
N ARG A 75 14.51 -5.79 -8.12
CA ARG A 75 14.25 -7.12 -7.55
C ARG A 75 13.40 -7.05 -6.29
N HIS A 76 13.73 -6.10 -5.41
CA HIS A 76 13.03 -5.88 -4.14
C HIS A 76 12.44 -4.48 -4.09
N ASN A 77 11.25 -4.35 -3.53
CA ASN A 77 10.56 -3.07 -3.41
C ASN A 77 11.36 -2.11 -2.50
N PRO A 78 11.98 -1.03 -3.05
CA PRO A 78 12.83 -0.14 -2.27
C PRO A 78 12.04 0.66 -1.23
N LEU A 79 10.71 0.77 -1.38
CA LEU A 79 9.86 1.50 -0.43
C LEU A 79 9.75 0.80 0.93
N TYR A 80 10.04 -0.51 1.00
CA TYR A 80 10.10 -1.22 2.29
C TYR A 80 11.20 -0.68 3.21
N ARG A 81 12.29 -0.15 2.66
CA ARG A 81 13.33 0.52 3.46
C ARG A 81 12.75 1.67 4.27
N ALA A 82 11.85 2.42 3.66
CA ALA A 82 11.15 3.50 4.31
C ALA A 82 10.28 3.00 5.48
N PHE A 83 9.61 1.88 5.34
CA PHE A 83 8.76 1.31 6.39
C PHE A 83 9.55 0.77 7.58
N LYS A 84 10.71 0.19 7.32
CA LYS A 84 11.59 -0.38 8.35
C LYS A 84 12.46 0.65 9.07
N ALA A 85 12.63 1.84 8.48
CA ALA A 85 13.50 2.85 9.05
C ALA A 85 12.92 3.39 10.36
N LYS A 86 13.67 3.25 11.43
CA LYS A 86 13.40 3.90 12.71
C LYS A 86 14.35 5.07 12.86
N SER A 87 13.88 6.08 13.57
CA SER A 87 14.66 7.25 13.88
C SER A 87 15.37 7.06 15.20
N PHE A 88 16.69 7.21 15.20
CA PHE A 88 17.49 7.14 16.41
C PHE A 88 18.36 8.39 16.52
N THR A 89 18.36 9.00 17.70
CA THR A 89 19.38 10.00 18.05
C THR A 89 20.65 9.25 18.51
N ALA A 90 21.78 9.96 18.56
CA ALA A 90 22.99 9.40 19.16
C ALA A 90 22.72 8.89 20.58
N LYS A 91 21.92 9.63 21.38
CA LYS A 91 21.47 9.21 22.71
C LYS A 91 20.65 7.92 22.69
N ASP A 92 19.74 7.77 21.72
CA ASP A 92 18.94 6.54 21.59
C ASP A 92 19.82 5.33 21.30
N ILE A 93 20.82 5.50 20.41
CA ILE A 93 21.77 4.44 20.05
C ILE A 93 22.60 4.04 21.25
N THR A 94 23.19 5.03 21.94
CA THR A 94 23.99 4.77 23.13
C THR A 94 23.17 4.06 24.20
N LEU A 95 21.99 4.57 24.53
CA LEU A 95 21.11 3.99 25.53
C LEU A 95 20.66 2.56 25.16
N HIS A 96 20.46 2.28 23.86
CA HIS A 96 20.14 0.93 23.38
C HIS A 96 21.22 -0.07 23.74
N PHE A 97 22.48 0.25 23.41
CA PHE A 97 23.59 -0.64 23.73
C PHE A 97 23.78 -0.80 25.22
N LEU A 98 23.72 0.29 26.00
CA LEU A 98 23.90 0.24 27.44
C LEU A 98 22.85 -0.63 28.15
N ILE A 99 21.55 -0.48 27.79
CA ILE A 99 20.46 -1.28 28.37
C ILE A 99 20.64 -2.77 28.03
N LEU A 100 20.95 -3.08 26.77
CA LEU A 100 21.09 -4.48 26.35
C LEU A 100 22.33 -5.15 26.89
N ASP A 101 23.41 -4.39 27.12
CA ASP A 101 24.64 -4.90 27.68
C ASP A 101 24.50 -5.18 29.20
N ILE A 102 23.91 -4.26 29.96
CA ILE A 102 23.58 -4.47 31.38
C ILE A 102 22.69 -5.71 31.60
N LEU A 103 21.78 -5.98 30.66
CA LEU A 103 20.89 -7.13 30.71
C LEU A 103 21.41 -8.36 29.94
N ALA A 104 22.69 -8.36 29.53
CA ALA A 104 23.27 -9.43 28.71
C ALA A 104 23.32 -10.77 29.45
N ASP A 105 23.57 -10.74 30.77
CA ASP A 105 23.69 -11.94 31.60
C ASP A 105 22.35 -12.66 31.90
N GLY A 106 21.25 -12.18 31.31
CA GLY A 106 19.90 -12.79 31.43
C GLY A 106 19.25 -12.57 32.80
N GLY A 107 19.87 -11.82 33.71
CA GLY A 107 19.29 -11.44 35.00
C GLY A 107 18.15 -10.45 34.87
N ALA A 108 17.12 -10.56 35.73
CA ALA A 108 16.06 -9.59 35.81
C ALA A 108 16.48 -8.43 36.75
N MET A 109 16.33 -7.19 36.29
CA MET A 109 16.69 -5.97 37.03
C MET A 109 15.56 -4.98 37.10
N SER A 110 15.42 -4.25 38.19
CA SER A 110 14.53 -3.13 38.30
C SER A 110 15.00 -1.92 37.47
N ALA A 111 14.08 -1.02 37.13
CA ALA A 111 14.48 0.19 36.41
C ALA A 111 15.53 1.02 37.14
N SER A 112 15.50 1.04 38.49
CA SER A 112 16.49 1.74 39.30
C SER A 112 17.89 1.08 39.18
N GLN A 113 17.94 -0.23 39.27
CA GLN A 113 19.22 -0.97 39.11
C GLN A 113 19.83 -0.76 37.72
N ILE A 114 19.02 -0.75 36.66
CA ILE A 114 19.47 -0.45 35.29
C ILE A 114 20.00 0.99 35.18
N ILE A 115 19.31 1.97 35.78
CA ILE A 115 19.77 3.37 35.80
C ILE A 115 21.07 3.53 36.57
N ASP A 116 21.17 2.91 37.72
CA ASP A 116 22.41 2.92 38.57
C ASP A 116 23.56 2.25 37.82
N GLY A 117 23.30 1.12 37.14
CA GLY A 117 24.31 0.43 36.31
C GLY A 117 24.79 1.29 35.15
N ILE A 118 23.88 1.97 34.44
CA ILE A 118 24.24 2.90 33.35
C ILE A 118 25.16 4.01 33.89
N SER A 119 24.84 4.56 35.06
CA SER A 119 25.61 5.66 35.66
C SER A 119 26.99 5.20 36.13
N SER A 120 27.04 4.12 36.92
CA SER A 120 28.29 3.65 37.61
C SER A 120 29.23 2.88 36.70
N GLU A 121 28.69 2.04 35.79
CA GLU A 121 29.54 1.17 35.00
C GLU A 121 30.01 1.83 33.69
N TYR A 122 29.23 2.73 33.14
CA TYR A 122 29.51 3.33 31.82
C TYR A 122 29.79 4.82 31.88
N LEU A 123 28.92 5.63 32.47
CA LEU A 123 29.08 7.09 32.42
C LEU A 123 30.23 7.61 33.25
N GLU A 124 30.51 6.98 34.39
CA GLU A 124 31.66 7.34 35.24
C GLU A 124 33.01 6.90 34.64
N LYS A 125 33.02 5.76 33.90
CA LYS A 125 34.23 5.21 33.29
C LYS A 125 34.55 5.76 31.91
N VAL A 126 33.54 6.13 31.16
CA VAL A 126 33.66 6.69 29.81
C VAL A 126 33.28 8.17 29.90
N ASN A 127 34.25 9.05 29.80
CA ASN A 127 34.02 10.52 29.85
C ASN A 127 33.11 10.95 28.69
N THR A 128 31.81 10.68 28.83
CA THR A 128 30.80 10.91 27.79
C THR A 128 30.07 12.23 28.02
N GLU A 129 29.85 13.00 26.97
CA GLU A 129 28.99 14.20 26.96
C GLU A 129 27.50 13.87 27.19
N PHE A 130 27.13 12.59 27.35
CA PHE A 130 25.73 12.16 27.47
C PHE A 130 25.33 12.01 28.94
N ALA A 131 24.42 12.86 29.39
CA ALA A 131 23.65 12.62 30.60
C ALA A 131 22.29 12.02 30.20
N PHE A 132 21.89 10.94 30.86
CA PHE A 132 20.56 10.34 30.68
C PHE A 132 19.70 10.67 31.91
N ASP A 133 18.57 11.29 31.63
CA ASP A 133 17.54 11.52 32.64
C ASP A 133 16.80 10.19 32.90
N GLU A 134 16.50 9.89 34.19
CA GLU A 134 15.75 8.70 34.59
C GLU A 134 14.46 8.49 33.80
N SER A 135 13.76 9.59 33.54
CA SER A 135 12.48 9.55 32.78
C SER A 135 12.69 9.04 31.35
N THR A 136 13.85 9.34 30.75
CA THR A 136 14.24 8.87 29.41
C THR A 136 14.52 7.39 29.42
N VAL A 137 15.28 6.90 30.41
CA VAL A 137 15.55 5.46 30.54
C VAL A 137 14.25 4.67 30.77
N ARG A 138 13.40 5.14 31.68
CA ARG A 138 12.10 4.50 31.97
C ARG A 138 11.17 4.46 30.75
N LYS A 139 11.14 5.52 29.94
CA LYS A 139 10.39 5.53 28.67
C LYS A 139 10.95 4.52 27.67
N LYS A 140 12.27 4.43 27.57
CA LYS A 140 12.94 3.49 26.66
C LYS A 140 12.73 2.03 27.07
N LEU A 141 12.75 1.73 28.35
CA LEU A 141 12.41 0.39 28.86
C LEU A 141 10.98 -0.03 28.48
N LYS A 142 9.99 0.88 28.63
CA LYS A 142 8.61 0.63 28.18
C LYS A 142 8.52 0.39 26.67
N GLU A 143 9.19 1.23 25.89
CA GLU A 143 9.27 1.06 24.43
C GLU A 143 9.85 -0.33 24.07
N TYR A 144 10.87 -0.79 24.78
CA TYR A 144 11.49 -2.09 24.51
C TYR A 144 10.60 -3.28 24.92
N VAL A 145 9.76 -3.11 25.93
CA VAL A 145 8.73 -4.10 26.24
C VAL A 145 7.68 -4.16 25.14
N GLU A 146 7.21 -3.01 24.65
CA GLU A 146 6.26 -2.93 23.53
C GLU A 146 6.85 -3.52 22.22
N LEU A 147 8.17 -3.37 22.03
CA LEU A 147 8.88 -3.95 20.88
C LEU A 147 9.24 -5.44 21.08
N GLY A 148 8.92 -6.04 22.25
CA GLY A 148 9.27 -7.42 22.54
C GLY A 148 10.76 -7.67 22.76
N LEU A 149 11.59 -6.63 22.94
CA LEU A 149 13.02 -6.74 23.24
C LEU A 149 13.27 -7.09 24.70
N LEU A 150 12.40 -6.63 25.58
CA LEU A 150 12.42 -6.90 27.00
C LEU A 150 11.14 -7.57 27.46
N HIS A 151 11.27 -8.49 28.39
CA HIS A 151 10.16 -9.07 29.13
C HIS A 151 10.06 -8.44 30.53
N VAL A 152 8.84 -8.29 31.01
CA VAL A 152 8.55 -7.68 32.32
C VAL A 152 8.03 -8.75 33.27
N GLU A 153 8.64 -8.83 34.45
CA GLU A 153 8.19 -9.66 35.55
C GLU A 153 7.86 -8.79 36.77
N LYS A 154 6.82 -9.15 37.50
CA LYS A 154 6.52 -8.52 38.81
C LYS A 154 7.06 -9.39 39.94
N VAL A 155 8.06 -8.88 40.65
CA VAL A 155 8.60 -9.53 41.86
C VAL A 155 8.17 -8.70 43.06
N GLY A 156 7.14 -9.15 43.75
CA GLY A 156 6.53 -8.41 44.84
C GLY A 156 5.87 -7.10 44.35
N ARG A 157 6.39 -5.95 44.82
CA ARG A 157 5.93 -4.62 44.41
C ARG A 157 6.75 -3.99 43.29
N GLU A 158 7.85 -4.62 42.90
CA GLU A 158 8.77 -4.09 41.91
C GLU A 158 8.52 -4.69 40.51
N THR A 159 8.71 -3.87 39.48
CA THR A 159 8.72 -4.28 38.10
C THR A 159 10.17 -4.51 37.68
N GLN A 160 10.47 -5.72 37.26
CA GLN A 160 11.79 -6.11 36.78
C GLN A 160 11.75 -6.36 35.26
N TYR A 161 12.86 -6.04 34.60
CA TYR A 161 13.06 -6.16 33.18
C TYR A 161 14.13 -7.20 32.91
N ARG A 162 13.87 -8.07 31.97
CA ARG A 162 14.80 -9.07 31.47
C ARG A 162 14.86 -9.02 29.95
N ARG A 163 16.03 -9.29 29.39
CA ARG A 163 16.15 -9.44 27.95
C ARG A 163 15.30 -10.61 27.47
N THR A 164 14.49 -10.40 26.42
CA THR A 164 13.74 -11.48 25.80
C THR A 164 14.69 -12.39 25.05
N GLU A 165 14.71 -13.66 25.37
CA GLU A 165 15.33 -14.67 24.53
C GLU A 165 14.50 -14.75 23.27
N GLN A 166 15.04 -14.26 22.16
CA GLN A 166 14.39 -14.45 20.88
C GLN A 166 14.69 -15.88 20.43
N ASP A 167 13.73 -16.76 20.57
CA ASP A 167 13.73 -18.00 19.81
C ASP A 167 13.73 -17.59 18.34
N ALA A 168 14.85 -17.78 17.68
CA ALA A 168 14.96 -17.55 16.26
C ALA A 168 14.02 -18.56 15.59
N VAL A 169 12.91 -18.07 15.03
CA VAL A 169 12.04 -18.92 14.20
C VAL A 169 12.88 -19.34 13.01
N ASP A 170 13.15 -20.64 12.91
CA ASP A 170 13.83 -21.18 11.73
C ASP A 170 12.88 -21.11 10.53
N LEU A 171 13.09 -20.12 9.70
CA LEU A 171 12.33 -19.91 8.48
C LEU A 171 13.00 -20.50 7.24
N THR A 172 14.15 -21.19 7.39
CA THR A 172 14.96 -21.68 6.26
C THR A 172 14.13 -22.52 5.28
N ALA A 173 13.23 -23.36 5.79
CA ALA A 173 12.34 -24.17 4.97
C ALA A 173 11.26 -23.34 4.23
N TRP A 174 11.06 -22.08 4.58
CA TRP A 174 10.04 -21.19 4.05
C TRP A 174 10.64 -20.00 3.29
N ASP A 175 11.97 -19.88 3.22
CA ASP A 175 12.66 -18.73 2.63
C ASP A 175 12.15 -18.37 1.23
N GLU A 176 11.91 -19.38 0.39
CA GLU A 176 11.38 -19.22 -0.96
C GLU A 176 9.97 -18.62 -0.96
N ALA A 177 9.09 -19.19 -0.14
CA ALA A 177 7.71 -18.70 -0.04
C ALA A 177 7.68 -17.29 0.55
N VAL A 178 8.46 -17.04 1.61
CA VAL A 178 8.56 -15.72 2.23
C VAL A 178 9.14 -14.70 1.25
N SER A 179 10.16 -15.08 0.48
CA SER A 179 10.75 -14.23 -0.57
C SER A 179 9.72 -13.87 -1.65
N PHE A 180 9.00 -14.86 -2.15
CA PHE A 180 7.95 -14.65 -3.15
C PHE A 180 6.85 -13.72 -2.62
N PHE A 181 6.22 -14.07 -1.50
CA PHE A 181 5.11 -13.30 -0.96
C PHE A 181 5.51 -11.93 -0.40
N SER A 182 6.78 -11.73 -0.01
CA SER A 182 7.26 -10.41 0.42
C SER A 182 7.20 -9.36 -0.67
N GLU A 183 7.22 -9.77 -1.94
CA GLU A 183 7.20 -8.86 -3.07
C GLU A 183 5.81 -8.75 -3.73
N GLU A 184 4.93 -9.72 -3.54
CA GLU A 184 3.66 -9.80 -4.26
C GLU A 184 2.46 -9.30 -3.48
N ASP A 185 2.53 -9.27 -2.15
CA ASP A 185 1.35 -9.02 -1.33
C ASP A 185 1.43 -7.72 -0.54
N PRO A 186 0.25 -7.14 -0.23
CA PRO A 186 0.11 -5.99 0.66
C PRO A 186 0.84 -6.10 2.00
N LEU A 187 1.00 -7.30 2.53
CA LEU A 187 1.74 -7.56 3.77
C LEU A 187 3.24 -7.85 3.55
N GLY A 188 3.74 -7.58 2.38
CA GLY A 188 5.14 -7.81 2.00
C GLY A 188 6.18 -7.19 2.94
N VAL A 189 5.84 -6.09 3.64
CA VAL A 189 6.70 -5.52 4.68
C VAL A 189 6.99 -6.51 5.81
N ILE A 190 6.05 -7.38 6.16
CA ILE A 190 6.23 -8.44 7.17
C ILE A 190 7.23 -9.47 6.62
N GLY A 191 7.00 -10.01 5.41
CA GLY A 191 7.90 -10.95 4.76
C GLY A 191 9.29 -10.37 4.57
N SER A 192 9.41 -9.14 4.09
CA SER A 192 10.69 -8.44 3.95
C SER A 192 11.42 -8.25 5.31
N THR A 193 10.67 -8.05 6.41
CA THR A 193 11.25 -7.97 7.76
C THR A 193 11.70 -9.32 8.27
N LEU A 194 11.00 -10.40 7.95
CA LEU A 194 11.39 -11.76 8.27
C LEU A 194 12.68 -12.16 7.51
N LEU A 195 12.76 -11.85 6.22
CA LEU A 195 13.94 -12.10 5.39
C LEU A 195 15.19 -11.37 5.91
N ASP A 196 15.04 -10.16 6.45
CA ASP A 196 16.16 -9.41 7.04
C ASP A 196 16.76 -10.11 8.29
N LYS A 197 15.97 -10.96 8.95
CA LYS A 197 16.42 -11.75 10.10
C LYS A 197 17.05 -13.09 9.71
N GLY A 198 16.83 -13.53 8.47
CA GLY A 198 17.36 -14.76 7.91
C GLY A 198 18.79 -14.57 7.38
N THR A 199 19.51 -15.68 7.24
CA THR A 199 20.87 -15.72 6.68
C THR A 199 20.89 -16.00 5.19
N HIS A 200 19.79 -16.49 4.63
CA HIS A 200 19.65 -16.88 3.23
C HIS A 200 18.48 -16.11 2.57
N GLN A 201 18.70 -15.65 1.36
CA GLN A 201 17.65 -15.06 0.53
C GLN A 201 17.59 -15.88 -0.76
N ALA A 202 16.47 -16.55 -0.98
CA ALA A 202 16.20 -17.22 -2.23
C ALA A 202 15.70 -16.22 -3.29
N GLU A 203 16.26 -16.28 -4.48
CA GLU A 203 15.95 -15.38 -5.61
C GLU A 203 15.40 -16.16 -6.82
N TYR A 204 14.54 -17.15 -6.60
CA TYR A 204 14.02 -17.97 -7.70
C TYR A 204 12.89 -17.29 -8.48
N PHE A 205 12.20 -16.34 -7.86
CA PHE A 205 11.10 -15.62 -8.48
C PHE A 205 11.44 -14.15 -8.69
N GLY A 206 11.17 -13.66 -9.88
CA GLY A 206 11.31 -12.25 -10.23
C GLY A 206 10.02 -11.69 -10.80
N GLY A 207 9.39 -10.73 -10.13
CA GLY A 207 8.23 -10.03 -10.65
C GLY A 207 8.62 -8.86 -11.56
N LYS A 208 7.80 -8.58 -12.57
CA LYS A 208 7.93 -7.43 -13.46
C LYS A 208 6.63 -6.65 -13.50
N HIS A 209 6.72 -5.32 -13.65
CA HIS A 209 5.57 -4.42 -13.72
C HIS A 209 4.70 -4.42 -12.45
N ARG A 210 5.33 -4.53 -11.29
CA ARG A 210 4.65 -4.54 -10.00
C ARG A 210 4.17 -3.16 -9.59
N TYR A 211 3.03 -3.12 -8.92
CA TYR A 211 2.57 -1.92 -8.24
C TYR A 211 3.17 -1.88 -6.83
N ILE A 212 4.21 -1.06 -6.64
CA ILE A 212 5.03 -1.09 -5.41
C ILE A 212 4.54 -0.13 -4.30
N LEU A 213 3.59 0.73 -4.59
CA LEU A 213 3.13 1.76 -3.64
C LEU A 213 2.44 1.21 -2.40
N TYR A 214 1.88 0.00 -2.46
CA TYR A 214 1.20 -0.62 -1.32
C TYR A 214 2.10 -0.74 -0.08
N ALA A 215 3.41 -0.77 -0.26
CA ALA A 215 4.35 -0.76 0.87
C ALA A 215 4.18 0.47 1.77
N LEU A 216 3.75 1.60 1.22
CA LEU A 216 3.51 2.82 1.97
C LEU A 216 2.21 2.79 2.79
N ASP A 217 1.35 1.82 2.50
CA ASP A 217 0.01 1.70 3.07
C ASP A 217 -0.10 0.57 4.10
N SER A 218 1.02 -0.08 4.43
CA SER A 218 1.02 -1.29 5.26
C SER A 218 0.40 -1.09 6.65
N ASP A 219 0.59 0.05 7.29
CA ASP A 219 -0.03 0.38 8.58
C ASP A 219 -1.52 0.68 8.47
N ILE A 220 -1.94 1.36 7.39
CA ILE A 220 -3.34 1.58 7.05
C ILE A 220 -4.02 0.22 6.83
N LEU A 221 -3.40 -0.62 6.01
CA LEU A 221 -3.92 -1.96 5.71
C LEU A 221 -4.03 -2.82 6.98
N CYS A 222 -2.99 -2.85 7.83
CA CYS A 222 -3.03 -3.59 9.10
C CYS A 222 -4.17 -3.11 9.99
N SER A 223 -4.39 -1.80 10.10
CA SER A 223 -5.50 -1.23 10.89
C SER A 223 -6.86 -1.62 10.31
N LEU A 224 -7.01 -1.64 8.99
CA LEU A 224 -8.24 -2.08 8.32
C LEU A 224 -8.49 -3.59 8.50
N LEU A 225 -7.45 -4.42 8.37
CA LEU A 225 -7.57 -5.87 8.60
C LEU A 225 -7.94 -6.19 10.05
N LEU A 226 -7.38 -5.45 11.02
CA LEU A 226 -7.76 -5.56 12.42
C LEU A 226 -9.24 -5.19 12.62
N ALA A 227 -9.70 -4.08 12.02
CA ALA A 227 -11.09 -3.66 12.09
C ALA A 227 -12.04 -4.69 11.46
N ILE A 228 -11.67 -5.31 10.34
CA ILE A 228 -12.43 -6.40 9.71
C ILE A 228 -12.48 -7.61 10.64
N HIS A 229 -11.35 -8.00 11.23
CA HIS A 229 -11.26 -9.15 12.13
C HIS A 229 -12.08 -8.96 13.39
N GLU A 230 -12.04 -7.77 13.98
CA GLU A 230 -12.79 -7.43 15.21
C GLU A 230 -14.21 -6.93 14.93
N HIS A 231 -14.66 -6.91 13.69
CA HIS A 231 -15.98 -6.42 13.27
C HIS A 231 -16.26 -4.98 13.74
N ARG A 232 -15.29 -4.09 13.61
CA ARG A 232 -15.38 -2.70 14.05
C ARG A 232 -15.68 -1.74 12.92
N ALA A 233 -16.46 -0.71 13.21
CA ALA A 233 -16.51 0.48 12.38
C ALA A 233 -15.15 1.21 12.39
N VAL A 234 -14.88 1.99 11.36
CA VAL A 234 -13.70 2.85 11.29
C VAL A 234 -14.06 4.25 10.86
N GLU A 235 -13.33 5.22 11.39
CA GLU A 235 -13.26 6.58 10.86
C GLU A 235 -11.99 6.69 10.00
N ILE A 236 -12.16 7.03 8.74
CA ILE A 236 -11.05 7.18 7.80
C ILE A 236 -10.97 8.61 7.29
N MET A 237 -9.74 9.12 7.16
CA MET A 237 -9.48 10.36 6.45
C MET A 237 -9.03 10.03 5.04
N THR A 238 -9.76 10.50 4.04
CA THR A 238 -9.44 10.28 2.63
C THR A 238 -9.09 11.57 1.93
N ARG A 239 -8.08 11.53 1.06
CA ARG A 239 -7.68 12.67 0.23
C ARG A 239 -8.02 12.42 -1.23
N GLY A 240 -8.80 13.34 -1.82
CA GLY A 240 -9.09 13.32 -3.25
C GLY A 240 -7.84 13.62 -4.08
N GLN A 241 -7.48 12.73 -5.01
CA GLN A 241 -6.25 12.88 -5.82
C GLN A 241 -6.23 14.14 -6.67
N ARG A 242 -7.37 14.49 -7.30
CA ARG A 242 -7.46 15.68 -8.17
C ARG A 242 -7.75 16.96 -7.41
N SER A 243 -8.57 16.88 -6.37
CA SER A 243 -9.02 18.05 -5.61
C SER A 243 -8.12 18.40 -4.44
N GLY A 244 -7.27 17.46 -3.97
CA GLY A 244 -6.50 17.61 -2.75
C GLY A 244 -7.34 17.71 -1.46
N ILE A 245 -8.68 17.68 -1.58
CA ILE A 245 -9.60 17.87 -0.46
C ILE A 245 -9.61 16.64 0.43
N GLU A 246 -9.38 16.85 1.70
CA GLU A 246 -9.51 15.83 2.73
C GLU A 246 -10.99 15.69 3.14
N ARG A 247 -11.44 14.45 3.29
CA ARG A 247 -12.80 14.12 3.72
C ARG A 247 -12.75 13.03 4.77
N GLU A 248 -13.43 13.27 5.87
CA GLU A 248 -13.67 12.24 6.87
C GLU A 248 -14.88 11.39 6.47
N ARG A 249 -14.76 10.08 6.66
CA ARG A 249 -15.82 9.12 6.40
C ARG A 249 -15.85 8.09 7.49
N THR A 250 -17.05 7.72 7.92
CA THR A 250 -17.26 6.59 8.83
C THR A 250 -17.86 5.43 8.03
N LEU A 251 -17.24 4.27 8.14
CA LEU A 251 -17.68 3.07 7.41
C LEU A 251 -17.40 1.79 8.21
N CYS A 252 -18.13 0.74 7.87
CA CYS A 252 -17.85 -0.62 8.36
C CYS A 252 -17.01 -1.33 7.30
N PRO A 253 -15.73 -1.62 7.57
CA PRO A 253 -14.85 -2.31 6.61
C PRO A 253 -15.24 -3.79 6.51
N LEU A 254 -15.31 -4.32 5.28
CA LEU A 254 -15.82 -5.67 5.03
C LEU A 254 -14.80 -6.56 4.32
N LYS A 255 -14.12 -6.05 3.29
CA LYS A 255 -13.21 -6.83 2.45
C LYS A 255 -12.17 -5.92 1.77
N ILE A 256 -10.99 -6.44 1.56
CA ILE A 256 -9.95 -5.79 0.76
C ILE A 256 -9.90 -6.46 -0.61
N TYR A 257 -9.99 -5.65 -1.67
CA TYR A 257 -9.83 -6.09 -3.05
C TYR A 257 -8.50 -5.59 -3.62
N ILE A 258 -7.87 -6.44 -4.40
CA ILE A 258 -6.68 -6.10 -5.17
C ILE A 258 -7.10 -6.12 -6.64
N SER A 259 -7.02 -4.96 -7.29
CA SER A 259 -7.33 -4.86 -8.71
C SER A 259 -6.21 -5.47 -9.54
N ALA A 260 -6.48 -6.58 -10.21
CA ALA A 260 -5.55 -7.20 -11.15
C ALA A 260 -5.20 -6.28 -12.36
N GLN A 261 -6.04 -5.30 -12.64
CA GLN A 261 -5.89 -4.38 -13.75
C GLN A 261 -4.83 -3.29 -13.48
N ASN A 262 -4.72 -2.80 -12.24
CA ASN A 262 -3.83 -1.71 -11.87
C ASN A 262 -2.98 -1.99 -10.63
N GLY A 263 -3.12 -3.16 -10.03
CA GLY A 263 -2.38 -3.60 -8.83
C GLY A 263 -2.74 -2.84 -7.55
N ARG A 264 -3.74 -1.97 -7.58
CA ARG A 264 -4.11 -1.15 -6.42
C ARG A 264 -5.06 -1.89 -5.51
N GLN A 265 -5.04 -1.48 -4.24
CA GLN A 265 -5.86 -2.04 -3.19
C GLN A 265 -7.04 -1.13 -2.89
N TYR A 266 -8.19 -1.74 -2.67
CA TYR A 266 -9.45 -1.08 -2.40
C TYR A 266 -10.13 -1.71 -1.20
N LEU A 267 -10.60 -0.88 -0.30
CA LEU A 267 -11.47 -1.29 0.79
C LEU A 267 -12.91 -1.28 0.30
N LEU A 268 -13.60 -2.41 0.37
CA LEU A 268 -15.06 -2.47 0.33
C LEU A 268 -15.58 -2.30 1.74
N GLY A 269 -16.44 -1.33 1.97
CA GLY A 269 -17.08 -1.09 3.24
C GLY A 269 -18.50 -0.58 3.09
N TYR A 270 -19.31 -0.76 4.14
CA TYR A 270 -20.63 -0.13 4.23
C TYR A 270 -20.49 1.30 4.74
N ASN A 271 -20.80 2.25 3.88
CA ASN A 271 -20.74 3.68 4.18
C ASN A 271 -22.02 4.14 4.89
N TYR A 272 -21.92 4.53 6.15
CA TYR A 272 -23.07 4.96 6.94
C TYR A 272 -23.73 6.23 6.41
N GLY A 273 -22.94 7.18 5.91
CA GLY A 273 -23.46 8.44 5.34
C GLY A 273 -24.30 8.23 4.09
N GLY A 274 -23.87 7.33 3.22
CA GLY A 274 -24.57 6.96 1.98
C GLY A 274 -25.51 5.78 2.12
N LYS A 275 -25.53 5.09 3.24
CA LYS A 275 -26.31 3.86 3.53
C LYS A 275 -26.16 2.79 2.45
N ARG A 276 -24.94 2.62 1.93
CA ARG A 276 -24.63 1.71 0.81
C ARG A 276 -23.21 1.16 0.89
N LEU A 277 -22.94 0.09 0.15
CA LEU A 277 -21.58 -0.37 -0.10
C LEU A 277 -20.82 0.66 -0.92
N ALA A 278 -19.54 0.82 -0.63
CA ALA A 278 -18.68 1.74 -1.36
C ALA A 278 -17.23 1.22 -1.35
N PHE A 279 -16.54 1.45 -2.46
CA PHE A 279 -15.11 1.24 -2.56
C PHE A 279 -14.34 2.49 -2.16
N VAL A 280 -13.27 2.29 -1.41
CA VAL A 280 -12.32 3.34 -1.06
C VAL A 280 -10.91 2.87 -1.40
N ARG A 281 -10.20 3.64 -2.21
CA ARG A 281 -8.80 3.33 -2.51
C ARG A 281 -7.95 3.47 -1.26
N ILE A 282 -7.17 2.44 -0.93
CA ILE A 282 -6.34 2.43 0.28
C ILE A 282 -5.22 3.47 0.20
N ASP A 283 -4.62 3.65 -0.98
CA ASP A 283 -3.59 4.68 -1.21
C ASP A 283 -4.08 6.13 -1.07
N GLY A 284 -5.39 6.34 -0.99
CA GLY A 284 -6.02 7.63 -0.69
C GLY A 284 -6.37 7.83 0.79
N ILE A 285 -6.16 6.83 1.65
CA ILE A 285 -6.43 6.92 3.08
C ILE A 285 -5.17 7.42 3.80
N SER A 286 -5.29 8.49 4.56
CA SER A 286 -4.17 9.05 5.34
C SER A 286 -4.19 8.65 6.80
N CYS A 287 -5.35 8.28 7.35
CA CYS A 287 -5.51 7.89 8.75
C CYS A 287 -6.70 6.94 8.89
N VAL A 288 -6.55 5.96 9.80
CA VAL A 288 -7.62 5.05 10.21
C VAL A 288 -7.72 5.09 11.73
N LYS A 289 -8.93 5.34 12.25
CA LYS A 289 -9.25 5.22 13.67
C LYS A 289 -10.26 4.11 13.87
N LEU A 290 -9.96 3.19 14.76
CA LEU A 290 -10.84 2.10 15.12
C LEU A 290 -12.02 2.64 15.96
N GLY A 291 -13.23 2.34 15.54
CA GLY A 291 -14.47 2.66 16.23
C GLY A 291 -14.99 1.50 17.07
N ASN A 292 -16.27 1.52 17.35
CA ASN A 292 -16.96 0.48 18.11
C ASN A 292 -17.22 -0.77 17.27
N VAL A 293 -17.44 -1.90 17.95
CA VAL A 293 -17.89 -3.14 17.31
C VAL A 293 -19.26 -2.91 16.67
N GLU A 294 -19.40 -3.32 15.40
CA GLU A 294 -20.62 -3.16 14.62
C GLU A 294 -21.56 -4.34 14.83
N LYS A 295 -22.73 -4.07 15.36
CA LYS A 295 -23.73 -5.12 15.64
C LYS A 295 -24.36 -5.73 14.38
N GLN A 296 -24.43 -4.95 13.31
CA GLN A 296 -25.01 -5.36 12.03
C GLN A 296 -23.98 -5.89 11.03
N TYR A 297 -22.76 -6.18 11.51
CA TYR A 297 -21.64 -6.60 10.64
C TYR A 297 -22.02 -7.77 9.72
N GLY A 298 -22.67 -8.81 10.26
CA GLY A 298 -23.13 -9.97 9.47
C GLY A 298 -24.14 -9.61 8.37
N GLN A 299 -24.99 -8.63 8.60
CA GLN A 299 -25.91 -8.13 7.58
C GLN A 299 -25.15 -7.44 6.44
N TYR A 300 -24.17 -6.61 6.78
CA TYR A 300 -23.33 -5.94 5.77
C TYR A 300 -22.44 -6.91 4.99
N GLN A 301 -21.97 -7.98 5.63
CA GLN A 301 -21.29 -9.08 4.92
C GLN A 301 -22.22 -9.78 3.92
N GLY A 302 -23.49 -9.99 4.28
CA GLY A 302 -24.49 -10.51 3.36
C GLY A 302 -24.70 -9.62 2.13
N TYR A 303 -24.74 -8.32 2.32
CA TYR A 303 -24.80 -7.37 1.20
C TYR A 303 -23.56 -7.44 0.32
N ALA A 304 -22.38 -7.52 0.93
CA ALA A 304 -21.12 -7.63 0.18
C ALA A 304 -21.04 -8.94 -0.63
N ALA A 305 -21.51 -10.06 -0.08
CA ALA A 305 -21.54 -11.34 -0.78
C ALA A 305 -22.50 -11.32 -1.99
N ALA A 306 -23.68 -10.72 -1.83
CA ALA A 306 -24.63 -10.54 -2.94
C ALA A 306 -24.07 -9.61 -4.05
N PHE A 307 -23.33 -8.60 -3.62
CA PHE A 307 -22.71 -7.63 -4.52
C PHE A 307 -21.55 -8.25 -5.35
N ASP A 308 -20.77 -9.15 -4.77
CA ASP A 308 -19.61 -9.79 -5.39
C ASP A 308 -19.96 -10.53 -6.70
N GLY A 309 -21.18 -11.06 -6.79
CA GLY A 309 -21.65 -11.85 -7.94
C GLY A 309 -21.73 -11.06 -9.27
N ASN A 310 -21.91 -9.76 -9.23
CA ASN A 310 -22.01 -8.90 -10.42
C ASN A 310 -20.88 -7.86 -10.51
N LEU A 311 -19.83 -8.03 -9.71
CA LEU A 311 -18.71 -7.11 -9.68
C LEU A 311 -17.69 -7.47 -10.75
N TRP A 312 -17.48 -6.56 -11.72
CA TRP A 312 -16.42 -6.77 -12.73
C TRP A 312 -15.03 -6.42 -12.18
N GLY A 313 -14.91 -5.29 -11.54
CA GLY A 313 -13.66 -4.78 -11.00
C GLY A 313 -13.78 -4.33 -9.55
N VAL A 314 -13.47 -3.08 -9.29
CA VAL A 314 -13.45 -2.46 -7.96
C VAL A 314 -14.25 -1.17 -7.89
N SER A 315 -15.24 -1.04 -8.75
CA SER A 315 -16.22 0.04 -8.78
C SER A 315 -17.64 -0.50 -8.70
N SER A 316 -18.52 0.27 -8.07
CA SER A 316 -19.92 -0.07 -7.89
C SER A 316 -20.85 0.82 -8.71
N GLY A 317 -20.27 1.62 -9.61
CA GLY A 317 -21.04 2.65 -10.27
C GLY A 317 -21.53 3.74 -9.32
N PHE A 318 -22.38 4.62 -9.81
CA PHE A 318 -22.86 5.76 -9.06
C PHE A 318 -24.10 5.44 -8.20
N ASP A 319 -25.00 4.62 -8.69
CA ASP A 319 -26.32 4.33 -8.11
C ASP A 319 -26.52 2.88 -7.68
N LEU A 320 -25.52 2.01 -7.84
CA LEU A 320 -25.60 0.57 -7.60
C LEU A 320 -26.57 -0.16 -8.53
N SER A 321 -26.92 0.42 -9.68
CA SER A 321 -27.64 -0.28 -10.74
C SER A 321 -26.71 -1.21 -11.51
N LEU A 322 -27.27 -2.27 -12.08
CA LEU A 322 -26.54 -3.14 -13.00
C LEU A 322 -26.61 -2.57 -14.41
N ASP A 323 -25.44 -2.47 -15.03
CA ASP A 323 -25.32 -2.21 -16.45
C ASP A 323 -25.42 -3.52 -17.22
N HIS A 324 -26.23 -3.55 -18.24
CA HIS A 324 -26.30 -4.65 -19.19
C HIS A 324 -25.36 -4.37 -20.36
N LEU A 325 -24.41 -5.25 -20.62
CA LEU A 325 -23.45 -5.13 -21.72
C LEU A 325 -23.51 -6.36 -22.63
N GLU A 326 -23.62 -6.10 -23.94
CA GLU A 326 -23.50 -7.08 -25.00
C GLU A 326 -22.35 -6.72 -25.94
N MET A 327 -21.51 -7.68 -26.27
CA MET A 327 -20.41 -7.55 -27.21
C MET A 327 -20.40 -8.72 -28.20
N THR A 328 -20.49 -8.45 -29.50
CA THR A 328 -20.32 -9.45 -30.53
C THR A 328 -18.91 -9.40 -31.11
N VAL A 329 -18.22 -10.53 -31.10
CA VAL A 329 -16.85 -10.67 -31.57
C VAL A 329 -16.78 -11.59 -32.77
N ARG A 330 -16.10 -11.15 -33.82
CA ARG A 330 -15.82 -11.97 -35.01
C ARG A 330 -14.61 -12.87 -34.75
N VAL A 331 -14.76 -14.14 -35.09
CA VAL A 331 -13.75 -15.19 -35.00
C VAL A 331 -13.56 -15.83 -36.37
N GLY A 332 -12.34 -15.75 -36.89
CA GLY A 332 -12.02 -16.35 -38.20
C GLY A 332 -11.79 -17.86 -38.10
N THR A 333 -11.71 -18.52 -39.27
CA THR A 333 -11.38 -19.94 -39.33
C THR A 333 -9.98 -20.20 -38.76
N GLY A 334 -9.87 -21.13 -37.78
CA GLY A 334 -8.64 -21.44 -37.09
C GLY A 334 -8.27 -20.47 -35.94
N GLU A 335 -9.21 -19.60 -35.56
CA GLU A 335 -9.06 -18.65 -34.44
C GLU A 335 -9.88 -19.04 -33.21
N GLU A 336 -10.22 -20.30 -33.02
CA GLU A 336 -11.04 -20.79 -31.89
C GLU A 336 -10.46 -20.41 -30.52
N TYR A 337 -9.14 -20.13 -30.48
CA TYR A 337 -8.48 -19.62 -29.25
C TYR A 337 -9.07 -18.29 -28.76
N ILE A 338 -9.72 -17.50 -29.63
CA ILE A 338 -10.39 -16.25 -29.24
C ILE A 338 -11.64 -16.55 -28.38
N VAL A 339 -12.40 -17.59 -28.76
CA VAL A 339 -13.55 -18.04 -27.95
C VAL A 339 -13.08 -18.56 -26.60
N GLN A 340 -12.03 -19.39 -26.61
CA GLN A 340 -11.41 -19.88 -25.37
C GLN A 340 -10.88 -18.74 -24.49
N ARG A 341 -10.37 -17.69 -25.12
CA ARG A 341 -9.93 -16.49 -24.42
C ARG A 341 -11.11 -15.73 -23.78
N LEU A 342 -12.21 -15.53 -24.52
CA LEU A 342 -13.44 -14.92 -24.00
C LEU A 342 -13.94 -15.71 -22.77
N GLU A 343 -14.04 -17.03 -22.90
CA GLU A 343 -14.49 -17.92 -21.82
C GLU A 343 -13.57 -17.88 -20.59
N ARG A 344 -12.27 -17.85 -20.79
CA ARG A 344 -11.27 -17.83 -19.70
C ARG A 344 -11.19 -16.47 -19.00
N GLU A 345 -11.30 -15.38 -19.76
CA GLU A 345 -11.10 -14.01 -19.23
C GLU A 345 -12.38 -13.35 -18.75
N LYS A 346 -13.55 -13.85 -19.16
CA LYS A 346 -14.80 -13.36 -18.59
C LYS A 346 -14.82 -13.60 -17.08
N ARG A 347 -15.05 -12.55 -16.32
CA ARG A 347 -15.18 -12.66 -14.86
C ARG A 347 -16.61 -13.00 -14.45
N HIS A 348 -17.53 -12.53 -15.27
CA HIS A 348 -18.97 -12.70 -15.12
C HIS A 348 -19.62 -12.74 -16.53
N GLY A 349 -20.83 -13.29 -16.65
CA GLY A 349 -21.57 -13.32 -17.91
C GLY A 349 -21.46 -14.64 -18.68
N SER A 350 -22.02 -14.63 -19.88
CA SER A 350 -22.08 -15.79 -20.79
C SER A 350 -21.47 -15.49 -22.15
N VAL A 351 -21.02 -16.51 -22.84
CA VAL A 351 -20.56 -16.44 -24.24
C VAL A 351 -21.39 -17.46 -25.04
N GLU A 352 -22.02 -17.00 -26.10
CA GLU A 352 -22.87 -17.82 -26.95
C GLU A 352 -22.47 -17.66 -28.42
N ALA A 353 -22.53 -18.74 -29.19
CA ALA A 353 -22.34 -18.69 -30.62
C ALA A 353 -23.58 -18.08 -31.28
N VAL A 354 -23.41 -17.04 -32.06
CA VAL A 354 -24.48 -16.43 -32.88
C VAL A 354 -24.55 -17.12 -34.26
N ASP A 355 -23.39 -17.36 -34.84
CA ASP A 355 -23.20 -18.11 -36.07
C ASP A 355 -21.79 -18.75 -36.10
N GLU A 356 -21.36 -19.27 -37.26
CA GLU A 356 -20.08 -19.93 -37.44
C GLU A 356 -18.86 -19.03 -37.10
N HIS A 357 -19.04 -17.71 -37.25
CA HIS A 357 -17.94 -16.73 -37.11
C HIS A 357 -18.18 -15.65 -36.05
N HIS A 358 -19.35 -15.63 -35.42
CA HIS A 358 -19.68 -14.60 -34.45
C HIS A 358 -20.09 -15.21 -33.10
N TYR A 359 -19.51 -14.65 -32.05
CA TYR A 359 -19.77 -15.04 -30.67
C TYR A 359 -20.20 -13.80 -29.87
N LYS A 360 -21.30 -13.94 -29.14
CA LYS A 360 -21.85 -12.87 -28.30
C LYS A 360 -21.47 -13.13 -26.85
N PHE A 361 -20.85 -12.15 -26.23
CA PHE A 361 -20.66 -12.05 -24.81
C PHE A 361 -21.74 -11.15 -24.21
N THR A 362 -22.35 -11.57 -23.10
CA THR A 362 -23.38 -10.81 -22.39
C THR A 362 -23.08 -10.84 -20.90
N ALA A 363 -23.17 -9.69 -20.22
CA ALA A 363 -22.97 -9.58 -18.79
C ALA A 363 -23.83 -8.47 -18.16
N ASP A 364 -24.29 -8.72 -16.93
CA ASP A 364 -24.91 -7.73 -16.06
C ASP A 364 -23.93 -7.42 -14.92
N VAL A 365 -23.37 -6.22 -14.90
CA VAL A 365 -22.30 -5.83 -13.97
C VAL A 365 -22.54 -4.46 -13.36
N TYR A 366 -22.01 -4.23 -12.15
CA TYR A 366 -21.88 -2.89 -11.63
C TYR A 366 -20.77 -2.17 -12.39
N ASP A 367 -21.03 -0.95 -12.88
CA ASP A 367 -20.06 -0.10 -13.56
C ASP A 367 -19.36 -0.79 -14.76
N ALA A 368 -20.10 -0.95 -15.87
CA ALA A 368 -19.57 -1.53 -17.11
C ALA A 368 -18.40 -0.70 -17.71
N PHE A 369 -18.18 0.53 -17.25
CA PHE A 369 -17.03 1.35 -17.66
C PHE A 369 -15.70 0.71 -17.27
N GLU A 370 -15.65 -0.08 -16.18
CA GLU A 370 -14.47 -0.85 -15.79
C GLU A 370 -14.11 -1.98 -16.76
N MET A 371 -15.03 -2.36 -17.65
CA MET A 371 -14.79 -3.37 -18.68
C MET A 371 -14.00 -2.82 -19.88
N LEU A 372 -13.97 -1.51 -20.09
CA LEU A 372 -13.35 -0.88 -21.27
C LEU A 372 -11.90 -1.36 -21.53
N PRO A 373 -11.01 -1.47 -20.56
CA PRO A 373 -9.65 -1.98 -20.83
C PRO A 373 -9.64 -3.42 -21.36
N TRP A 374 -10.54 -4.27 -20.89
CA TRP A 374 -10.68 -5.63 -21.40
C TRP A 374 -11.32 -5.65 -22.79
N LEU A 375 -12.40 -4.88 -23.02
CA LEU A 375 -13.04 -4.73 -24.34
C LEU A 375 -12.03 -4.28 -25.40
N ARG A 376 -11.18 -3.30 -25.07
CA ARG A 376 -10.12 -2.80 -25.98
C ARG A 376 -9.14 -3.88 -26.41
N THR A 377 -8.97 -4.96 -25.65
CA THR A 377 -8.11 -6.06 -26.06
C THR A 377 -8.67 -6.88 -27.22
N PHE A 378 -9.95 -6.70 -27.56
CA PHE A 378 -10.63 -7.31 -28.73
C PHE A 378 -10.86 -6.29 -29.85
N ILE A 379 -10.24 -5.11 -29.80
CA ILE A 379 -10.35 -4.09 -30.85
C ILE A 379 -9.99 -4.68 -32.22
N GLY A 380 -10.75 -4.33 -33.26
CA GLY A 380 -10.61 -4.91 -34.59
C GLY A 380 -11.37 -6.24 -34.80
N ARG A 381 -11.95 -6.81 -33.74
CA ARG A 381 -12.79 -8.01 -33.75
C ARG A 381 -14.22 -7.75 -33.31
N ILE A 382 -14.44 -6.70 -32.53
CA ILE A 382 -15.77 -6.32 -32.07
C ILE A 382 -16.53 -5.78 -33.27
N THR A 383 -17.62 -6.44 -33.60
CA THR A 383 -18.55 -6.04 -34.68
C THR A 383 -19.74 -5.28 -34.16
N GLU A 384 -20.11 -5.51 -32.91
CA GLU A 384 -21.20 -4.83 -32.23
C GLU A 384 -20.90 -4.70 -30.74
N LEU A 385 -21.17 -3.53 -30.17
CA LEU A 385 -21.07 -3.25 -28.74
C LEU A 385 -22.28 -2.45 -28.30
N GLN A 386 -23.05 -2.98 -27.36
CA GLN A 386 -24.19 -2.34 -26.74
C GLN A 386 -24.03 -2.31 -25.23
N CYS A 387 -24.41 -1.24 -24.58
CA CYS A 387 -24.43 -1.11 -23.14
C CYS A 387 -25.62 -0.25 -22.70
N SER A 388 -26.25 -0.62 -21.58
CA SER A 388 -27.30 0.22 -20.97
C SER A 388 -26.74 1.57 -20.49
N ASP A 389 -25.47 1.65 -20.09
CA ASP A 389 -24.77 2.92 -19.92
C ASP A 389 -24.17 3.37 -21.27
N PRO A 390 -24.72 4.41 -21.92
CA PRO A 390 -24.25 4.89 -23.22
C PRO A 390 -22.80 5.41 -23.14
N THR A 391 -22.32 5.86 -21.99
CA THR A 391 -20.97 6.42 -21.86
C THR A 391 -19.88 5.39 -22.18
N VAL A 392 -20.15 4.10 -21.97
CA VAL A 392 -19.26 2.99 -22.30
C VAL A 392 -19.05 2.88 -23.80
N THR A 393 -20.16 2.83 -24.56
CA THR A 393 -20.13 2.72 -26.02
C THR A 393 -19.60 3.98 -26.68
N GLU A 394 -20.00 5.15 -26.20
CA GLU A 394 -19.49 6.45 -26.66
C GLU A 394 -17.98 6.54 -26.49
N ARG A 395 -17.47 6.15 -25.31
CA ARG A 395 -16.02 6.17 -25.03
C ARG A 395 -15.26 5.19 -25.89
N PHE A 396 -15.78 3.97 -26.07
CA PHE A 396 -15.17 2.97 -26.93
C PHE A 396 -15.07 3.45 -28.39
N ASN A 397 -16.17 3.98 -28.95
CA ASN A 397 -16.22 4.49 -30.31
C ASN A 397 -15.30 5.71 -30.50
N ALA A 398 -15.30 6.64 -29.55
CA ALA A 398 -14.40 7.80 -29.60
C ALA A 398 -12.91 7.41 -29.63
N ASP A 399 -12.52 6.36 -28.91
CA ASP A 399 -11.17 5.85 -28.97
C ASP A 399 -10.82 5.25 -30.34
N ILE A 400 -11.77 4.54 -31.00
CA ILE A 400 -11.60 4.02 -32.37
C ILE A 400 -11.49 5.15 -33.38
N ASP A 401 -12.34 6.16 -33.29
CA ASP A 401 -12.31 7.32 -34.19
C ASP A 401 -11.00 8.08 -34.05
N LEU A 402 -10.53 8.30 -32.84
CA LEU A 402 -9.22 8.90 -32.58
C LEU A 402 -8.08 8.08 -33.17
N MET A 403 -8.10 6.75 -33.00
CA MET A 403 -7.11 5.85 -33.64
C MET A 403 -7.15 5.97 -35.17
N ARG A 404 -8.36 6.01 -35.76
CA ARG A 404 -8.54 6.18 -37.21
C ARG A 404 -7.94 7.50 -37.67
N GLU A 405 -8.21 8.60 -37.00
CA GLU A 405 -7.61 9.91 -37.30
C GLU A 405 -6.08 9.88 -37.22
N MET A 406 -5.52 9.30 -36.15
CA MET A 406 -4.07 9.21 -35.93
C MET A 406 -3.36 8.38 -36.99
N TYR A 407 -3.95 7.27 -37.46
CA TYR A 407 -3.29 6.34 -38.37
C TYR A 407 -3.67 6.51 -39.85
N LEU A 408 -4.84 7.06 -40.14
CA LEU A 408 -5.30 7.24 -41.53
C LEU A 408 -5.39 8.72 -41.95
N GLY A 409 -5.57 9.64 -41.00
CA GLY A 409 -5.65 11.08 -41.28
C GLY A 409 -4.32 11.76 -41.60
N GLY A 410 -3.21 11.09 -41.40
CA GLY A 410 -1.86 11.61 -41.73
C GLY A 410 -1.44 11.46 -43.19
N ALA A 411 -2.23 10.79 -44.03
CA ALA A 411 -1.86 10.55 -45.43
C ALA A 411 -2.16 11.74 -46.37
N ASP A 412 -3.04 12.67 -45.95
CA ASP A 412 -3.40 13.81 -46.82
C ASP A 412 -2.58 15.09 -46.59
N ASN A 413 -1.68 15.11 -45.61
CA ASN A 413 -0.81 16.28 -45.35
C ASN A 413 0.68 16.09 -45.73
N ALA A 414 0.98 15.07 -46.50
CA ALA A 414 2.34 14.79 -46.99
C ALA A 414 2.40 14.72 -48.52
N LEU A 415 1.73 15.69 -49.18
CA LEU A 415 1.95 15.98 -50.63
C LEU A 415 2.14 17.48 -50.81
#